data_bf348aa075d0fe8c78b484102ddba98a
#
_entry.id   bf348aa075d0fe8c78b484102ddba98a
#
_cell.length_a   1.000
_cell.length_b   1.000
_cell.length_c   1.000
_cell.angle_alpha   90.00
_cell.angle_beta   90.00
_cell.angle_gamma   90.00
#
_symmetry.space_group_name_H-M   'P 1'
#
loop_
_entity.id
_entity.type
_entity.pdbx_description
1 polymer ?
#
loop_
_entity_poly.entity_id
_entity_poly.type
_entity_poly.pdbx_seq_one_letter_code
_entity_poly.pdbx_strand_id
1 'polypeptide(L)'
;MIKINNFELQQCEFPDGTLLLKGMQNVPNDNASGYIQYVIEWYYENDAELFTLICARKHLSNARCRLYLPYCPHARMDRVKNEGDVFTLKYFAETINSLNFEQVVIRDPHSNVTPALFNNCIVEEPTAAIAQAIDWSKAEAICYPDEGAMKRYSSMAPLPYAFCIKKRDWATGRIEGLDLQNADAIKGKNVLIVDDICSRGGTFYYTAKALKEAGAKSVSLYVTHLEETVFDGDLYAAMQNGELIDHIFTTKSIWNYHNSHITVLNNIPVGGTK
;
A
#
# COMPACT_ATOMS: atom_id res chain seq x y z
N MET A 1 2.27 0.49 -14.22
CA MET A 1 3.62 0.16 -14.77
C MET A 1 4.04 -1.27 -14.43
N ILE A 2 4.50 -2.06 -15.41
CA ILE A 2 4.95 -3.46 -15.20
C ILE A 2 6.43 -3.58 -15.55
N LYS A 3 7.22 -4.21 -14.66
CA LYS A 3 8.63 -4.56 -14.87
C LYS A 3 8.82 -6.07 -14.80
N ILE A 4 9.77 -6.58 -15.58
CA ILE A 4 10.22 -7.98 -15.49
C ILE A 4 11.73 -7.96 -15.29
N ASN A 5 12.21 -8.50 -14.17
CA ASN A 5 13.63 -8.47 -13.77
C ASN A 5 14.24 -7.06 -13.89
N ASN A 6 13.53 -6.05 -13.32
CA ASN A 6 13.86 -4.61 -13.39
C ASN A 6 13.75 -3.97 -14.79
N PHE A 7 13.44 -4.72 -15.83
CA PHE A 7 13.21 -4.18 -17.17
C PHE A 7 11.75 -3.74 -17.32
N GLU A 8 11.51 -2.45 -17.59
CA GLU A 8 10.19 -1.89 -17.78
C GLU A 8 9.64 -2.26 -19.16
N LEU A 9 8.42 -2.85 -19.18
CA LEU A 9 7.75 -3.21 -20.42
C LEU A 9 7.22 -1.97 -21.14
N GLN A 10 7.45 -1.91 -22.45
CA GLN A 10 6.95 -0.84 -23.29
C GLN A 10 5.51 -1.17 -23.75
N GLN A 11 4.56 -0.40 -23.23
CA GLN A 11 3.16 -0.46 -23.63
C GLN A 11 2.89 0.63 -24.67
N CYS A 12 2.40 0.23 -25.83
CA CYS A 12 1.96 1.13 -26.90
C CYS A 12 0.52 0.76 -27.24
N GLU A 13 -0.23 1.72 -27.80
CA GLU A 13 -1.58 1.47 -28.28
C GLU A 13 -1.64 1.60 -29.80
N PHE A 14 -2.43 0.76 -30.43
CA PHE A 14 -2.87 0.97 -31.81
C PHE A 14 -3.94 2.07 -31.86
N PRO A 15 -4.26 2.64 -33.07
CA PRO A 15 -5.27 3.69 -33.16
C PRO A 15 -6.66 3.32 -32.65
N ASP A 16 -6.97 2.04 -32.55
CA ASP A 16 -8.22 1.49 -31.99
C ASP A 16 -8.17 1.28 -30.46
N GLY A 17 -7.07 1.68 -29.81
CA GLY A 17 -6.85 1.53 -28.36
C GLY A 17 -6.40 0.13 -27.94
N THR A 18 -6.12 -0.79 -28.87
CA THR A 18 -5.63 -2.12 -28.51
C THR A 18 -4.15 -2.12 -28.15
N LEU A 19 -3.78 -2.99 -27.20
CA LEU A 19 -2.42 -3.07 -26.67
C LEU A 19 -1.43 -3.62 -27.70
N LEU A 20 -0.28 -2.95 -27.83
CA LEU A 20 0.94 -3.46 -28.42
C LEU A 20 2.04 -3.53 -27.35
N LEU A 21 2.38 -4.71 -26.88
CA LEU A 21 3.45 -4.93 -25.91
C LEU A 21 4.79 -5.18 -26.63
N LYS A 22 5.79 -4.37 -26.32
CA LYS A 22 7.13 -4.43 -26.93
C LYS A 22 8.22 -4.67 -25.90
N GLY A 23 9.40 -5.10 -26.38
CA GLY A 23 10.60 -5.17 -25.55
C GLY A 23 10.79 -6.48 -24.82
N MET A 24 9.94 -7.47 -25.00
CA MET A 24 10.07 -8.77 -24.32
C MET A 24 11.41 -9.47 -24.61
N GLN A 25 12.01 -9.27 -25.79
CA GLN A 25 13.32 -9.81 -26.15
C GLN A 25 14.47 -9.19 -25.35
N ASN A 26 14.27 -8.05 -24.75
CA ASN A 26 15.27 -7.32 -23.94
C ASN A 26 15.18 -7.65 -22.45
N VAL A 27 14.18 -8.45 -22.04
CA VAL A 27 14.00 -8.84 -20.65
C VAL A 27 15.17 -9.72 -20.22
N PRO A 28 15.97 -9.32 -19.21
CA PRO A 28 17.04 -10.14 -18.69
C PRO A 28 16.50 -11.47 -18.15
N ASN A 29 17.11 -12.58 -18.51
CA ASN A 29 16.81 -13.87 -17.91
C ASN A 29 17.86 -14.21 -16.85
N ASP A 30 17.41 -14.71 -15.73
CA ASP A 30 18.28 -15.23 -14.68
C ASP A 30 18.36 -16.77 -14.86
N ASN A 31 19.54 -17.25 -15.27
CA ASN A 31 19.83 -18.67 -15.48
C ASN A 31 20.70 -19.25 -14.35
N ALA A 32 20.92 -18.51 -13.24
CA ALA A 32 21.87 -18.90 -12.19
C ALA A 32 21.50 -20.26 -11.52
N SER A 33 20.22 -20.64 -11.56
CA SER A 33 19.69 -21.90 -10.97
C SER A 33 19.50 -23.05 -11.99
N GLY A 34 19.91 -22.86 -13.25
CA GLY A 34 19.65 -23.83 -14.33
C GLY A 34 18.22 -23.78 -14.89
N TYR A 35 17.36 -22.94 -14.36
CA TYR A 35 16.01 -22.67 -14.86
C TYR A 35 15.84 -21.18 -15.13
N ILE A 36 15.13 -20.86 -16.21
CA ILE A 36 14.78 -19.45 -16.50
C ILE A 36 13.73 -19.01 -15.48
N GLN A 37 14.09 -18.01 -14.68
CA GLN A 37 13.22 -17.46 -13.65
C GLN A 37 12.99 -15.96 -13.91
N TYR A 38 11.75 -15.52 -13.76
CA TYR A 38 11.36 -14.12 -13.87
C TYR A 38 10.64 -13.63 -12.62
N VAL A 39 10.93 -12.39 -12.23
CA VAL A 39 10.14 -11.64 -11.26
C VAL A 39 9.40 -10.56 -12.02
N ILE A 40 8.07 -10.64 -12.00
CA ILE A 40 7.19 -9.62 -12.57
C ILE A 40 6.76 -8.72 -11.42
N GLU A 41 7.14 -7.45 -11.48
CA GLU A 41 6.73 -6.42 -10.53
C GLU A 41 5.62 -5.59 -11.16
N TRP A 42 4.47 -5.51 -10.51
CA TRP A 42 3.36 -4.72 -10.99
C TRP A 42 3.06 -3.56 -10.06
N TYR A 43 3.49 -2.39 -10.45
CA TYR A 43 3.15 -1.10 -9.86
C TYR A 43 1.83 -0.63 -10.49
N TYR A 44 0.72 -0.98 -9.85
CA TYR A 44 -0.62 -0.79 -10.39
C TYR A 44 -0.97 0.70 -10.56
N GLU A 45 -1.43 1.05 -11.74
CA GLU A 45 -1.94 2.38 -12.09
C GLU A 45 -3.41 2.32 -12.50
N ASN A 46 -3.80 1.30 -13.28
CA ASN A 46 -5.19 1.12 -13.73
C ASN A 46 -5.45 -0.34 -14.16
N ASP A 47 -6.74 -0.67 -14.33
CA ASP A 47 -7.18 -2.03 -14.67
C ASP A 47 -6.77 -2.50 -16.08
N ALA A 48 -6.47 -1.61 -17.02
CA ALA A 48 -6.00 -1.98 -18.35
C ALA A 48 -4.65 -2.70 -18.29
N GLU A 49 -3.82 -2.42 -17.29
CA GLU A 49 -2.54 -3.11 -17.05
C GLU A 49 -2.71 -4.59 -16.73
N LEU A 50 -3.88 -5.04 -16.25
CA LEU A 50 -4.16 -6.45 -16.04
C LEU A 50 -4.04 -7.25 -17.33
N PHE A 51 -4.51 -6.69 -18.45
CA PHE A 51 -4.36 -7.35 -19.74
C PHE A 51 -2.89 -7.43 -20.18
N THR A 52 -2.11 -6.39 -19.92
CA THR A 52 -0.64 -6.40 -20.13
C THR A 52 0.04 -7.50 -19.32
N LEU A 53 -0.32 -7.63 -18.05
CA LEU A 53 0.20 -8.69 -17.16
C LEU A 53 -0.14 -10.09 -17.70
N ILE A 54 -1.38 -10.30 -18.14
CA ILE A 54 -1.84 -11.57 -18.73
C ILE A 54 -1.00 -11.90 -19.98
N CYS A 55 -0.81 -10.95 -20.90
CA CYS A 55 -0.04 -11.12 -22.10
C CYS A 55 1.45 -11.44 -21.80
N ALA A 56 2.07 -10.67 -20.90
CA ALA A 56 3.46 -10.86 -20.50
C ALA A 56 3.66 -12.25 -19.87
N ARG A 57 2.80 -12.63 -18.91
CA ARG A 57 2.90 -13.96 -18.25
C ARG A 57 2.68 -15.12 -19.21
N LYS A 58 1.71 -15.01 -20.11
CA LYS A 58 1.44 -16.05 -21.13
C LYS A 58 2.57 -16.15 -22.15
N HIS A 59 3.21 -15.05 -22.54
CA HIS A 59 4.41 -15.06 -23.39
C HIS A 59 5.58 -15.82 -22.74
N LEU A 60 5.72 -15.73 -21.41
CA LEU A 60 6.71 -16.47 -20.61
C LEU A 60 6.22 -17.87 -20.18
N SER A 61 5.36 -18.52 -20.95
CA SER A 61 4.56 -19.70 -20.56
C SER A 61 5.36 -20.86 -19.95
N ASN A 62 6.59 -21.09 -20.39
CA ASN A 62 7.45 -22.20 -19.96
C ASN A 62 8.44 -21.80 -18.84
N ALA A 63 8.40 -20.56 -18.39
CA ALA A 63 9.31 -20.06 -17.36
C ALA A 63 8.67 -20.06 -15.98
N ARG A 64 9.51 -20.22 -14.95
CA ARG A 64 9.11 -19.98 -13.56
C ARG A 64 8.95 -18.48 -13.37
N CYS A 65 7.77 -18.04 -12.94
CA CYS A 65 7.48 -16.64 -12.74
C CYS A 65 6.95 -16.39 -11.34
N ARG A 66 7.48 -15.36 -10.68
CA ARG A 66 6.94 -14.79 -9.45
C ARG A 66 6.26 -13.47 -9.78
N LEU A 67 5.14 -13.20 -9.13
CA LEU A 67 4.47 -11.89 -9.19
C LEU A 67 4.73 -11.14 -7.89
N TYR A 68 5.17 -9.89 -8.00
CA TYR A 68 5.30 -8.98 -6.87
C TYR A 68 4.33 -7.82 -7.00
N LEU A 69 3.48 -7.66 -6.00
CA LEU A 69 2.47 -6.62 -5.87
C LEU A 69 2.83 -5.70 -4.70
N PRO A 70 3.50 -4.55 -4.96
CA PRO A 70 3.75 -3.54 -3.93
C PRO A 70 2.47 -2.94 -3.34
N TYR A 71 1.38 -3.02 -4.09
CA TYR A 71 0.01 -2.76 -3.74
C TYR A 71 -0.87 -3.81 -4.41
N CYS A 72 -1.84 -4.37 -3.69
CA CYS A 72 -2.81 -5.30 -4.27
C CYS A 72 -4.02 -4.54 -4.79
N PRO A 73 -4.27 -4.52 -6.12
CA PRO A 73 -5.49 -3.93 -6.67
C PRO A 73 -6.75 -4.56 -6.08
N HIS A 74 -7.83 -3.79 -6.03
CA HIS A 74 -9.13 -4.21 -5.51
C HIS A 74 -9.17 -4.61 -4.02
N ALA A 75 -8.05 -4.53 -3.27
CA ALA A 75 -7.96 -4.99 -1.88
C ALA A 75 -8.98 -4.34 -0.93
N ARG A 76 -9.44 -3.12 -1.22
CA ARG A 76 -10.48 -2.43 -0.42
C ARG A 76 -11.89 -3.02 -0.59
N MET A 77 -12.12 -3.82 -1.64
CA MET A 77 -13.36 -4.56 -1.86
C MET A 77 -13.19 -6.02 -1.45
N ASP A 78 -12.88 -6.23 -0.18
CA ASP A 78 -12.57 -7.53 0.45
C ASP A 78 -13.81 -8.31 0.94
N ARG A 79 -14.99 -7.73 0.78
CA ARG A 79 -16.29 -8.30 1.16
C ARG A 79 -17.43 -7.59 0.43
N VAL A 80 -18.57 -8.25 0.33
CA VAL A 80 -19.83 -7.62 -0.09
C VAL A 80 -20.40 -6.83 1.10
N LYS A 81 -20.63 -5.53 0.94
CA LYS A 81 -21.18 -4.64 1.97
C LYS A 81 -22.66 -4.38 1.78
N ASN A 82 -23.12 -4.25 0.53
CA ASN A 82 -24.51 -3.99 0.19
C ASN A 82 -24.98 -5.03 -0.83
N GLU A 83 -26.31 -5.24 -0.86
CA GLU A 83 -26.92 -6.06 -1.91
C GLU A 83 -26.61 -5.48 -3.28
N GLY A 84 -26.10 -6.32 -4.19
CA GLY A 84 -25.69 -5.91 -5.53
C GLY A 84 -24.24 -5.46 -5.68
N ASP A 85 -23.48 -5.27 -4.58
CA ASP A 85 -22.04 -5.02 -4.67
C ASP A 85 -21.30 -6.25 -5.23
N VAL A 86 -20.29 -5.99 -6.06
CA VAL A 86 -19.44 -7.04 -6.62
C VAL A 86 -18.16 -7.18 -5.82
N PHE A 87 -17.84 -8.39 -5.37
CA PHE A 87 -16.59 -8.70 -4.68
C PHE A 87 -15.42 -8.75 -5.68
N THR A 88 -14.96 -7.58 -6.14
CA THR A 88 -13.97 -7.47 -7.22
C THR A 88 -12.64 -8.09 -6.87
N LEU A 89 -12.19 -8.02 -5.61
CA LEU A 89 -10.95 -8.68 -5.17
C LEU A 89 -10.98 -10.19 -5.43
N LYS A 90 -12.13 -10.84 -5.23
CA LYS A 90 -12.27 -12.29 -5.47
C LYS A 90 -12.00 -12.63 -6.94
N TYR A 91 -12.63 -11.91 -7.86
CA TYR A 91 -12.49 -12.17 -9.30
C TYR A 91 -11.12 -11.76 -9.83
N PHE A 92 -10.54 -10.71 -9.26
CA PHE A 92 -9.15 -10.35 -9.51
C PHE A 92 -8.20 -11.49 -9.10
N ALA A 93 -8.34 -12.02 -7.88
CA ALA A 93 -7.53 -13.13 -7.40
C ALA A 93 -7.71 -14.40 -8.24
N GLU A 94 -8.94 -14.74 -8.65
CA GLU A 94 -9.21 -15.86 -9.57
C GLU A 94 -8.47 -15.69 -10.90
N THR A 95 -8.45 -14.48 -11.46
CA THR A 95 -7.72 -14.17 -12.70
C THR A 95 -6.21 -14.36 -12.51
N ILE A 96 -5.62 -13.83 -11.45
CA ILE A 96 -4.19 -13.99 -11.15
C ILE A 96 -3.84 -15.47 -10.91
N ASN A 97 -4.67 -16.20 -10.18
CA ASN A 97 -4.47 -17.64 -9.92
C ASN A 97 -4.45 -18.46 -11.21
N SER A 98 -5.26 -18.08 -12.21
CA SER A 98 -5.29 -18.74 -13.52
C SER A 98 -3.98 -18.58 -14.32
N LEU A 99 -3.15 -17.60 -13.97
CA LEU A 99 -1.86 -17.35 -14.62
C LEU A 99 -0.73 -18.26 -14.10
N ASN A 100 -0.99 -19.05 -13.05
CA ASN A 100 -0.07 -20.05 -12.50
C ASN A 100 1.32 -19.47 -12.16
N PHE A 101 1.35 -18.42 -11.36
CA PHE A 101 2.58 -17.93 -10.77
C PHE A 101 3.13 -18.93 -9.75
N GLU A 102 4.46 -19.11 -9.72
CA GLU A 102 5.13 -19.93 -8.70
C GLU A 102 4.92 -19.37 -7.30
N GLN A 103 4.94 -18.03 -7.19
CA GLN A 103 4.65 -17.26 -5.98
C GLN A 103 3.98 -15.94 -6.36
N VAL A 104 3.04 -15.50 -5.51
CA VAL A 104 2.48 -14.15 -5.51
C VAL A 104 2.89 -13.48 -4.21
N VAL A 105 3.79 -12.52 -4.29
CA VAL A 105 4.25 -11.75 -3.12
C VAL A 105 3.42 -10.47 -3.05
N ILE A 106 2.72 -10.26 -1.95
CA ILE A 106 1.88 -9.06 -1.72
C ILE A 106 2.45 -8.31 -0.52
N ARG A 107 2.83 -7.04 -0.75
CA ARG A 107 3.27 -6.17 0.34
C ARG A 107 2.05 -5.61 1.05
N ASP A 108 2.04 -5.74 2.39
CA ASP A 108 1.10 -5.11 3.31
C ASP A 108 -0.36 -5.18 2.83
N PRO A 109 -0.94 -6.38 2.69
CA PRO A 109 -2.29 -6.54 2.18
C PRO A 109 -3.30 -5.87 3.10
N HIS A 110 -4.29 -5.17 2.51
CA HIS A 110 -5.32 -4.41 3.23
C HIS A 110 -6.07 -5.22 4.31
N SER A 111 -6.25 -6.50 4.09
CA SER A 111 -6.88 -7.43 5.05
C SER A 111 -6.38 -8.85 4.88
N ASN A 112 -6.66 -9.71 5.86
CA ASN A 112 -6.36 -11.15 5.80
C ASN A 112 -7.15 -11.91 4.71
N VAL A 113 -8.16 -11.29 4.13
CA VAL A 113 -8.93 -11.87 3.01
C VAL A 113 -8.05 -11.92 1.76
N THR A 114 -7.24 -10.88 1.53
CA THR A 114 -6.37 -10.82 0.36
C THR A 114 -5.47 -12.06 0.24
N PRO A 115 -4.56 -12.36 1.18
CA PRO A 115 -3.68 -13.54 1.04
C PRO A 115 -4.44 -14.87 1.01
N ALA A 116 -5.64 -14.94 1.59
CA ALA A 116 -6.45 -16.16 1.56
C ALA A 116 -7.04 -16.49 0.18
N LEU A 117 -7.15 -15.51 -0.71
CA LEU A 117 -7.69 -15.68 -2.06
C LEU A 117 -6.63 -16.05 -3.11
N PHE A 118 -5.36 -15.73 -2.87
CA PHE A 118 -4.29 -15.96 -3.83
C PHE A 118 -3.59 -17.30 -3.58
N ASN A 119 -3.37 -18.07 -4.64
CA ASN A 119 -2.56 -19.29 -4.60
C ASN A 119 -1.07 -18.94 -4.40
N ASN A 120 -0.36 -19.72 -3.60
CA ASN A 120 1.07 -19.53 -3.32
C ASN A 120 1.42 -18.11 -2.86
N CYS A 121 0.53 -17.50 -2.07
CA CYS A 121 0.71 -16.14 -1.58
C CYS A 121 1.77 -16.06 -0.47
N ILE A 122 2.65 -15.08 -0.58
CA ILE A 122 3.57 -14.66 0.47
C ILE A 122 3.24 -13.21 0.83
N VAL A 123 3.04 -12.95 2.12
CA VAL A 123 2.87 -11.59 2.63
C VAL A 123 4.22 -11.01 2.97
N GLU A 124 4.53 -9.85 2.40
CA GLU A 124 5.68 -9.03 2.78
C GLU A 124 5.22 -7.99 3.80
N GLU A 125 5.62 -8.20 5.04
CA GLU A 125 5.28 -7.30 6.15
C GLU A 125 6.03 -5.96 6.03
N PRO A 126 5.39 -4.80 6.34
CA PRO A 126 6.03 -3.49 6.22
C PRO A 126 6.95 -3.13 7.41
N THR A 127 7.33 -4.08 8.25
CA THR A 127 8.07 -3.86 9.50
C THR A 127 9.33 -3.02 9.32
N ALA A 128 10.13 -3.30 8.27
CA ALA A 128 11.34 -2.53 8.00
C ALA A 128 11.07 -1.09 7.60
N ALA A 129 10.00 -0.86 6.84
CA ALA A 129 9.59 0.49 6.43
C ALA A 129 9.04 1.28 7.61
N ILE A 130 8.25 0.66 8.47
CA ILE A 130 7.75 1.28 9.71
C ILE A 130 8.92 1.66 10.61
N ALA A 131 9.90 0.76 10.81
CA ALA A 131 11.09 1.05 11.61
C ALA A 131 11.88 2.24 11.05
N GLN A 132 12.02 2.34 9.73
CA GLN A 132 12.68 3.45 9.05
C GLN A 132 11.91 4.75 9.24
N ALA A 133 10.57 4.74 9.11
CA ALA A 133 9.71 5.89 9.35
C ALA A 133 9.77 6.37 10.81
N ILE A 134 9.82 5.45 11.78
CA ILE A 134 10.02 5.76 13.21
C ILE A 134 11.35 6.50 13.42
N ASP A 135 12.45 5.96 12.86
CA ASP A 135 13.77 6.58 13.02
C ASP A 135 13.83 7.97 12.37
N TRP A 136 13.30 8.15 11.19
CA TRP A 136 13.37 9.43 10.48
C TRP A 136 12.45 10.50 11.08
N SER A 137 11.24 10.13 11.53
CA SER A 137 10.32 11.04 12.23
C SER A 137 10.72 11.28 13.67
N LYS A 138 11.69 10.52 14.22
CA LYS A 138 12.02 10.51 15.66
C LYS A 138 10.77 10.25 16.51
N ALA A 139 9.90 9.35 16.06
CA ALA A 139 8.66 9.02 16.75
C ALA A 139 8.95 8.36 18.11
N GLU A 140 8.24 8.83 19.13
CA GLU A 140 8.28 8.33 20.51
C GLU A 140 6.99 7.57 20.86
N ALA A 141 5.98 7.67 20.00
CA ALA A 141 4.72 6.95 20.10
C ALA A 141 4.09 6.74 18.71
N ILE A 142 3.22 5.72 18.62
CA ILE A 142 2.47 5.40 17.41
C ILE A 142 1.00 5.80 17.60
N CYS A 143 0.31 6.16 16.53
CA CYS A 143 -1.13 6.23 16.49
C CYS A 143 -1.69 5.38 15.36
N TYR A 144 -2.67 4.55 15.66
CA TYR A 144 -3.40 3.80 14.66
C TYR A 144 -4.75 4.48 14.39
N PRO A 145 -5.12 4.74 13.11
CA PRO A 145 -6.35 5.49 12.79
C PRO A 145 -7.64 4.71 13.06
N ASP A 146 -7.52 3.40 13.29
CA ASP A 146 -8.62 2.55 13.76
C ASP A 146 -8.11 1.24 14.39
N GLU A 147 -9.04 0.41 14.91
CA GLU A 147 -8.72 -0.88 15.52
C GLU A 147 -8.12 -1.90 14.53
N GLY A 148 -8.45 -1.81 13.24
CA GLY A 148 -7.93 -2.69 12.20
C GLY A 148 -6.43 -2.47 12.03
N ALA A 149 -6.01 -1.22 11.88
CA ALA A 149 -4.61 -0.83 11.83
C ALA A 149 -3.87 -1.20 13.13
N MET A 150 -4.48 -0.94 14.30
CA MET A 150 -3.90 -1.31 15.59
C MET A 150 -3.63 -2.82 15.69
N LYS A 151 -4.60 -3.67 15.33
CA LYS A 151 -4.44 -5.13 15.38
C LYS A 151 -3.36 -5.63 14.42
N ARG A 152 -3.19 -4.96 13.27
CA ARG A 152 -2.23 -5.35 12.24
C ARG A 152 -0.79 -4.95 12.59
N TYR A 153 -0.58 -3.72 13.07
CA TYR A 153 0.75 -3.13 13.17
C TYR A 153 1.31 -3.05 14.59
N SER A 154 0.51 -3.26 15.64
CA SER A 154 0.99 -3.04 17.02
C SER A 154 2.15 -3.96 17.44
N SER A 155 2.30 -5.12 16.82
CA SER A 155 3.44 -6.02 17.05
C SER A 155 4.71 -5.64 16.25
N MET A 156 4.58 -4.74 15.25
CA MET A 156 5.68 -4.34 14.37
C MET A 156 6.47 -3.14 14.87
N ALA A 157 5.90 -2.37 15.82
CA ALA A 157 6.51 -1.17 16.39
C ALA A 157 6.52 -1.24 17.92
N PRO A 158 7.70 -1.41 18.58
CA PRO A 158 7.80 -1.55 20.04
C PRO A 158 7.75 -0.20 20.76
N LEU A 159 6.78 0.66 20.42
CA LEU A 159 6.55 1.96 21.02
C LEU A 159 5.19 2.01 21.71
N PRO A 160 5.01 2.90 22.73
CA PRO A 160 3.68 3.18 23.26
C PRO A 160 2.76 3.64 22.14
N TYR A 161 1.47 3.29 22.21
CA TYR A 161 0.54 3.67 21.18
C TYR A 161 -0.82 4.15 21.69
N ALA A 162 -1.45 5.00 20.87
CA ALA A 162 -2.86 5.36 20.92
C ALA A 162 -3.56 4.83 19.66
N PHE A 163 -4.88 4.75 19.67
CA PHE A 163 -5.66 4.43 18.48
C PHE A 163 -7.01 5.15 18.48
N CYS A 164 -7.59 5.34 17.28
CA CYS A 164 -8.87 6.01 17.13
C CYS A 164 -10.02 5.02 17.00
N ILE A 165 -11.16 5.36 17.60
CA ILE A 165 -12.45 4.71 17.39
C ILE A 165 -13.33 5.71 16.64
N LYS A 166 -13.91 5.29 15.49
CA LYS A 166 -14.82 6.11 14.70
C LYS A 166 -16.17 6.21 15.41
N LYS A 167 -16.53 7.41 15.89
CA LYS A 167 -17.89 7.70 16.36
C LYS A 167 -18.79 7.87 15.15
N ARG A 168 -19.82 7.04 15.08
CA ARG A 168 -20.82 7.10 14.01
C ARG A 168 -22.16 7.50 14.60
N ASP A 169 -22.86 8.40 13.95
CA ASP A 169 -24.28 8.62 14.17
C ASP A 169 -25.04 7.35 13.86
N TRP A 170 -25.79 6.84 14.82
CA TRP A 170 -26.53 5.60 14.72
C TRP A 170 -27.66 5.63 13.67
N ALA A 171 -28.22 6.82 13.40
CA ALA A 171 -29.34 6.99 12.47
C ALA A 171 -28.86 7.13 11.01
N THR A 172 -27.75 7.83 10.79
CA THR A 172 -27.26 8.18 9.45
C THR A 172 -26.01 7.38 9.04
N GLY A 173 -25.33 6.71 9.99
CA GLY A 173 -24.05 6.04 9.77
C GLY A 173 -22.88 7.00 9.51
N ARG A 174 -23.10 8.32 9.55
CA ARG A 174 -22.04 9.33 9.32
C ARG A 174 -21.03 9.33 10.45
N ILE A 175 -19.77 9.54 10.12
CA ILE A 175 -18.69 9.73 11.10
C ILE A 175 -18.86 11.12 11.71
N GLU A 176 -19.18 11.21 13.00
CA GLU A 176 -19.31 12.45 13.77
C GLU A 176 -17.99 12.90 14.39
N GLY A 177 -17.00 12.00 14.48
CA GLY A 177 -15.71 12.29 15.05
C GLY A 177 -14.87 11.04 15.30
N LEU A 178 -13.67 11.27 15.82
CA LEU A 178 -12.77 10.21 16.27
C LEU A 178 -12.61 10.32 17.78
N ASP A 179 -12.66 9.20 18.48
CA ASP A 179 -12.38 9.07 19.89
C ASP A 179 -10.99 8.47 20.07
N LEU A 180 -10.06 9.27 20.58
CA LEU A 180 -8.67 8.87 20.77
C LEU A 180 -8.54 8.06 22.06
N GLN A 181 -8.23 6.80 21.96
CA GLN A 181 -7.97 5.91 23.09
C GLN A 181 -6.50 5.96 23.48
N ASN A 182 -6.21 5.89 24.80
CA ASN A 182 -4.86 5.94 25.36
C ASN A 182 -4.09 7.24 25.03
N ALA A 183 -4.79 8.40 25.11
CA ALA A 183 -4.23 9.71 24.77
C ALA A 183 -2.97 10.08 25.60
N ASP A 184 -2.83 9.56 26.83
CA ASP A 184 -1.64 9.80 27.67
C ASP A 184 -0.35 9.26 27.05
N ALA A 185 -0.47 8.23 26.18
CA ALA A 185 0.68 7.66 25.51
C ALA A 185 1.37 8.61 24.53
N ILE A 186 0.64 9.65 24.03
CA ILE A 186 1.13 10.52 22.94
C ILE A 186 1.42 11.96 23.40
N LYS A 187 1.01 12.34 24.59
CA LYS A 187 1.11 13.73 25.06
C LYS A 187 2.56 14.19 25.14
N GLY A 188 2.86 15.33 24.49
CA GLY A 188 4.21 15.92 24.41
C GLY A 188 5.20 15.18 23.53
N LYS A 189 4.79 14.12 22.81
CA LYS A 189 5.66 13.26 22.00
C LYS A 189 5.56 13.54 20.51
N ASN A 190 6.60 13.12 19.79
CA ASN A 190 6.56 12.95 18.36
C ASN A 190 5.79 11.67 18.03
N VAL A 191 4.72 11.77 17.22
CA VAL A 191 3.79 10.66 16.94
C VAL A 191 3.85 10.28 15.47
N LEU A 192 3.95 8.98 15.17
CA LEU A 192 3.81 8.45 13.83
C LEU A 192 2.44 7.78 13.70
N ILE A 193 1.62 8.25 12.77
CA ILE A 193 0.41 7.53 12.35
C ILE A 193 0.85 6.41 11.40
N VAL A 194 0.31 5.19 11.56
CA VAL A 194 0.66 4.02 10.75
C VAL A 194 -0.59 3.37 10.17
N ASP A 195 -0.60 3.21 8.83
CA ASP A 195 -1.66 2.47 8.11
C ASP A 195 -1.13 1.91 6.77
N ASP A 196 -1.99 1.21 6.00
CA ASP A 196 -1.64 0.61 4.71
C ASP A 196 -1.80 1.56 3.51
N ILE A 197 -2.89 2.34 3.46
CA ILE A 197 -3.27 3.11 2.26
C ILE A 197 -3.68 4.54 2.63
N CYS A 198 -3.16 5.51 1.89
CA CYS A 198 -3.67 6.88 1.88
C CYS A 198 -4.12 7.27 0.48
N SER A 199 -5.42 7.55 0.32
CA SER A 199 -5.98 8.24 -0.84
C SER A 199 -6.02 9.75 -0.56
N ARG A 200 -7.17 10.40 -0.50
CA ARG A 200 -7.31 11.83 -0.17
C ARG A 200 -6.90 12.21 1.28
N GLY A 201 -6.63 11.23 2.14
CA GLY A 201 -6.11 11.46 3.48
C GLY A 201 -7.12 11.90 4.54
N GLY A 202 -8.42 11.87 4.27
CA GLY A 202 -9.44 12.36 5.22
C GLY A 202 -9.37 11.69 6.60
N THR A 203 -9.17 10.37 6.66
CA THR A 203 -8.98 9.66 7.94
C THR A 203 -7.78 10.22 8.71
N PHE A 204 -6.66 10.44 8.04
CA PHE A 204 -5.42 10.93 8.65
C PHE A 204 -5.50 12.40 9.05
N TYR A 205 -6.24 13.23 8.30
CA TYR A 205 -6.53 14.61 8.67
C TYR A 205 -7.22 14.67 10.03
N TYR A 206 -8.32 13.93 10.22
CA TYR A 206 -9.04 13.91 11.48
C TYR A 206 -8.23 13.24 12.61
N THR A 207 -7.46 12.19 12.31
CA THR A 207 -6.56 11.57 13.28
C THR A 207 -5.48 12.55 13.75
N ALA A 208 -4.82 13.27 12.82
CA ALA A 208 -3.80 14.26 13.16
C ALA A 208 -4.38 15.42 14.00
N LYS A 209 -5.58 15.87 13.65
CA LYS A 209 -6.30 16.88 14.42
C LYS A 209 -6.54 16.42 15.87
N ALA A 210 -7.06 15.22 16.07
CA ALA A 210 -7.29 14.64 17.39
C ALA A 210 -5.96 14.50 18.19
N LEU A 211 -4.87 14.12 17.53
CA LEU A 211 -3.55 14.02 18.15
C LEU A 211 -3.00 15.38 18.59
N LYS A 212 -3.13 16.42 17.76
CA LYS A 212 -2.70 17.80 18.12
C LYS A 212 -3.54 18.34 19.27
N GLU A 213 -4.86 18.12 19.26
CA GLU A 213 -5.76 18.49 20.36
C GLU A 213 -5.42 17.77 21.68
N ALA A 214 -4.96 16.52 21.61
CA ALA A 214 -4.50 15.75 22.76
C ALA A 214 -3.05 16.11 23.20
N GLY A 215 -2.40 17.06 22.52
CA GLY A 215 -1.10 17.59 22.91
C GLY A 215 0.11 16.86 22.32
N ALA A 216 -0.02 16.18 21.16
CA ALA A 216 1.14 15.69 20.42
C ALA A 216 2.05 16.83 19.99
N LYS A 217 3.37 16.65 20.16
CA LYS A 217 4.40 17.65 19.79
C LYS A 217 4.52 17.77 18.27
N SER A 218 4.67 16.67 17.59
CA SER A 218 4.71 16.56 16.13
C SER A 218 3.91 15.35 15.67
N VAL A 219 3.43 15.35 14.43
CA VAL A 219 2.69 14.24 13.85
C VAL A 219 3.23 13.96 12.45
N SER A 220 3.64 12.73 12.20
CA SER A 220 4.00 12.24 10.88
C SER A 220 3.09 11.07 10.48
N LEU A 221 3.04 10.74 9.19
CA LEU A 221 2.26 9.65 8.64
C LEU A 221 3.17 8.64 7.95
N TYR A 222 2.98 7.36 8.22
CA TYR A 222 3.48 6.26 7.38
C TYR A 222 2.29 5.54 6.76
N VAL A 223 2.36 5.33 5.45
CA VAL A 223 1.48 4.42 4.71
C VAL A 223 2.30 3.64 3.70
N THR A 224 1.98 2.35 3.54
CA THR A 224 2.64 1.51 2.55
C THR A 224 2.34 1.98 1.12
N HIS A 225 1.11 2.39 0.86
CA HIS A 225 0.63 2.84 -0.45
C HIS A 225 0.05 4.26 -0.37
N LEU A 226 0.65 5.19 -1.10
CA LEU A 226 0.20 6.58 -1.19
C LEU A 226 -0.32 6.87 -2.59
N GLU A 227 -1.61 7.20 -2.73
CA GLU A 227 -2.23 7.56 -4.00
C GLU A 227 -2.00 9.06 -4.32
N GLU A 228 -1.94 9.41 -5.61
CA GLU A 228 -1.81 10.81 -6.07
C GLU A 228 -2.97 11.69 -5.62
N THR A 229 -4.13 11.09 -5.38
CA THR A 229 -5.32 11.78 -4.87
C THR A 229 -5.11 12.46 -3.51
N VAL A 230 -4.00 12.18 -2.81
CA VAL A 230 -3.61 12.89 -1.58
C VAL A 230 -3.48 14.39 -1.81
N PHE A 231 -3.02 14.82 -3.00
CA PHE A 231 -2.85 16.24 -3.34
C PHE A 231 -4.16 17.01 -3.41
N ASP A 232 -5.28 16.32 -3.65
CA ASP A 232 -6.62 16.90 -3.74
C ASP A 232 -7.32 16.91 -2.36
N GLY A 233 -6.64 16.48 -1.30
CA GLY A 233 -7.23 16.29 0.02
C GLY A 233 -6.83 17.36 1.06
N ASP A 234 -7.67 17.52 2.08
CA ASP A 234 -7.45 18.43 3.20
C ASP A 234 -6.16 18.13 3.99
N LEU A 235 -5.74 16.85 4.00
CA LEU A 235 -4.50 16.42 4.65
C LEU A 235 -3.29 17.13 4.05
N TYR A 236 -3.19 17.13 2.72
CA TYR A 236 -2.08 17.76 2.01
C TYR A 236 -2.10 19.28 2.16
N ALA A 237 -3.29 19.88 2.06
CA ALA A 237 -3.46 21.32 2.27
C ALA A 237 -3.01 21.74 3.67
N ALA A 238 -3.41 21.01 4.72
CA ALA A 238 -2.98 21.25 6.09
C ALA A 238 -1.45 21.08 6.27
N MET A 239 -0.86 20.07 5.62
CA MET A 239 0.59 19.85 5.66
C MET A 239 1.36 21.00 4.99
N GLN A 240 0.89 21.52 3.86
CA GLN A 240 1.50 22.67 3.18
C GLN A 240 1.47 23.95 4.04
N ASN A 241 0.43 24.11 4.85
CA ASN A 241 0.29 25.22 5.79
C ASN A 241 1.11 25.04 7.09
N GLY A 242 1.78 23.88 7.27
CA GLY A 242 2.52 23.57 8.49
C GLY A 242 1.64 23.33 9.72
N GLU A 243 0.40 22.86 9.51
CA GLU A 243 -0.59 22.73 10.58
C GLU A 243 -0.55 21.36 11.26
N LEU A 244 -1.19 20.33 10.66
CA LEU A 244 -1.50 19.10 11.36
C LEU A 244 -0.45 17.99 11.22
N ILE A 245 0.15 17.86 10.03
CA ILE A 245 1.11 16.81 9.69
C ILE A 245 2.42 17.44 9.23
N ASP A 246 3.52 16.96 9.77
CA ASP A 246 4.86 17.45 9.47
C ASP A 246 5.46 16.74 8.25
N HIS A 247 5.20 15.42 8.09
CA HIS A 247 5.81 14.61 7.02
C HIS A 247 5.03 13.32 6.72
N ILE A 248 5.11 12.86 5.47
CA ILE A 248 4.55 11.58 5.02
C ILE A 248 5.68 10.66 4.56
N PHE A 249 5.72 9.44 5.08
CA PHE A 249 6.58 8.36 4.65
C PHE A 249 5.76 7.31 3.91
N THR A 250 6.25 6.84 2.78
CA THR A 250 5.58 5.80 1.99
C THR A 250 6.60 4.85 1.37
N THR A 251 6.13 3.74 0.80
CA THR A 251 6.98 2.82 0.04
C THR A 251 6.80 3.03 -1.46
N LYS A 252 7.72 2.51 -2.25
CA LYS A 252 7.59 2.54 -3.71
C LYS A 252 6.49 1.57 -4.14
N SER A 253 5.29 2.10 -4.38
CA SER A 253 4.14 1.35 -4.94
C SER A 253 3.70 1.90 -6.30
N ILE A 254 3.24 3.17 -6.35
CA ILE A 254 3.02 3.92 -7.60
C ILE A 254 3.70 5.29 -7.54
N TRP A 255 4.11 5.73 -6.34
CA TRP A 255 4.60 7.07 -6.12
C TRP A 255 5.94 7.35 -6.83
N ASN A 256 5.96 8.35 -7.70
CA ASN A 256 7.14 8.77 -8.48
C ASN A 256 7.50 10.25 -8.31
N TYR A 257 6.81 11.01 -7.46
CA TYR A 257 7.02 12.45 -7.34
C TYR A 257 8.04 12.81 -6.27
N HIS A 258 8.85 13.82 -6.55
CA HIS A 258 9.71 14.45 -5.56
C HIS A 258 8.94 15.57 -4.85
N ASN A 259 8.73 15.41 -3.54
CA ASN A 259 8.06 16.40 -2.70
C ASN A 259 8.83 16.53 -1.38
N SER A 260 9.04 17.77 -0.90
CA SER A 260 9.81 18.03 0.31
C SER A 260 9.16 17.47 1.59
N HIS A 261 7.85 17.25 1.58
CA HIS A 261 7.08 16.71 2.72
C HIS A 261 6.75 15.22 2.59
N ILE A 262 7.20 14.58 1.53
CA ILE A 262 6.92 13.16 1.28
C ILE A 262 8.24 12.43 0.99
N THR A 263 8.49 11.37 1.73
CA THR A 263 9.65 10.51 1.53
C THR A 263 9.23 9.12 1.10
N VAL A 264 9.73 8.68 -0.05
CA VAL A 264 9.62 7.28 -0.49
C VAL A 264 10.77 6.48 0.09
N LEU A 265 10.46 5.49 0.92
CA LEU A 265 11.43 4.61 1.57
C LEU A 265 11.94 3.58 0.55
N ASN A 266 13.18 3.74 0.08
CA ASN A 266 13.71 3.03 -1.10
C ASN A 266 14.48 1.73 -0.80
N ASN A 267 14.84 1.45 0.45
CA ASN A 267 15.74 0.35 0.81
C ASN A 267 15.02 -0.89 1.38
N ILE A 268 13.81 -1.15 0.93
CA ILE A 268 13.09 -2.35 1.31
C ILE A 268 13.40 -3.40 0.24
N PRO A 269 14.09 -4.51 0.59
CA PRO A 269 14.38 -5.55 -0.39
C PRO A 269 13.09 -6.11 -0.98
N VAL A 270 12.97 -6.13 -2.29
CA VAL A 270 11.92 -6.85 -3.00
C VAL A 270 12.18 -8.34 -2.77
N GLY A 271 11.36 -8.96 -1.90
CA GLY A 271 11.36 -10.41 -1.74
C GLY A 271 12.72 -11.01 -1.37
N GLY A 272 13.29 -10.62 -0.24
CA GLY A 272 14.46 -11.30 0.31
C GLY A 272 14.09 -12.76 0.64
N THR A 273 14.56 -13.69 -0.16
CA THR A 273 14.59 -15.12 0.17
C THR A 273 15.38 -15.29 1.46
N LYS A 274 14.72 -15.77 2.54
CA LYS A 274 15.40 -16.55 3.54
C LYS A 274 15.53 -17.97 3.06
#